data_29cd3cba3a48819cf2c637c100d0a4d4
#
_entry.id   29cd3cba3a48819cf2c637c100d0a4d4
#
_cell.length_a   1.000
_cell.length_b   1.000
_cell.length_c   1.000
_cell.angle_alpha   90.00
_cell.angle_beta   90.00
_cell.angle_gamma   90.00
#
_symmetry.space_group_name_H-M   'P 1'
#
loop_
_entity.id
_entity.type
_entity.pdbx_description
1 polymer ?
#
loop_
_entity_poly.entity_id
_entity_poly.type
_entity_poly.pdbx_seq_one_letter_code
_entity_poly.pdbx_strand_id
1 'polypeptide(L)'
;MITEEIVREALRSVYDPEISINVNDLGLIYEVNVDGSHVHVKHTLTSMMCPFADEICEDIYYTTMGIEGVESVERELVFDPPFGLEMIPEETRLLLDL
;
A
#
# COMPACT_ATOMS: atom_id res chain seq x y z
N MET A 1 9.34 3.47 -18.20
CA MET A 1 9.56 4.47 -17.13
C MET A 1 8.65 4.19 -15.95
N ILE A 2 9.22 4.14 -14.76
CA ILE A 2 8.44 3.88 -13.53
C ILE A 2 7.82 5.19 -13.05
N THR A 3 6.53 5.17 -12.72
CA THR A 3 5.82 6.33 -12.19
C THR A 3 5.10 5.95 -10.91
N GLU A 4 4.69 6.95 -10.13
CA GLU A 4 3.88 6.71 -8.94
C GLU A 4 2.59 5.95 -9.30
N GLU A 5 1.95 6.30 -10.41
CA GLU A 5 0.73 5.64 -10.86
C GLU A 5 0.96 4.16 -11.14
N ILE A 6 2.07 3.82 -11.78
CA ILE A 6 2.41 2.43 -12.08
C ILE A 6 2.59 1.64 -10.78
N VAL A 7 3.28 2.23 -9.80
CA VAL A 7 3.49 1.58 -8.51
C VAL A 7 2.17 1.38 -7.78
N ARG A 8 1.33 2.41 -7.73
CA ARG A 8 0.04 2.32 -7.05
C ARG A 8 -0.89 1.31 -7.73
N GLU A 9 -0.88 1.26 -9.06
CA GLU A 9 -1.69 0.29 -9.79
C GLU A 9 -1.23 -1.15 -9.50
N ALA A 10 0.08 -1.38 -9.44
CA ALA A 10 0.62 -2.67 -9.08
C ALA A 10 0.20 -3.08 -7.67
N LEU A 11 0.18 -2.13 -6.73
CA LEU A 11 -0.18 -2.40 -5.34
C LEU A 11 -1.67 -2.72 -5.15
N ARG A 12 -2.50 -2.51 -6.18
CA ARG A 12 -3.91 -2.93 -6.13
C ARG A 12 -4.06 -4.44 -6.15
N SER A 13 -2.98 -5.17 -6.39
CA SER A 13 -2.98 -6.63 -6.28
C SER A 13 -2.70 -7.13 -4.86
N VAL A 14 -2.34 -6.23 -3.95
CA VAL A 14 -2.07 -6.57 -2.55
C VAL A 14 -3.34 -6.27 -1.74
N TYR A 15 -3.89 -7.30 -1.11
CA TYR A 15 -5.15 -7.19 -0.37
C TYR A 15 -4.93 -7.33 1.13
N ASP A 16 -5.71 -6.56 1.89
CA ASP A 16 -5.84 -6.79 3.33
C ASP A 16 -6.80 -7.98 3.49
N PRO A 17 -6.32 -9.12 4.01
CA PRO A 17 -7.16 -10.33 4.08
C PRO A 17 -8.35 -10.21 5.03
N GLU A 18 -8.33 -9.27 5.97
CA GLU A 18 -9.44 -9.06 6.89
C GLU A 18 -10.60 -8.34 6.24
N ILE A 19 -10.33 -7.49 5.26
CA ILE A 19 -11.33 -6.62 4.64
C ILE A 19 -11.59 -7.01 3.18
N SER A 20 -10.63 -7.71 2.55
CA SER A 20 -10.69 -8.11 1.13
C SER A 20 -10.68 -6.93 0.16
N ILE A 21 -10.12 -5.81 0.57
CA ILE A 21 -9.90 -4.63 -0.27
C ILE A 21 -8.40 -4.41 -0.41
N ASN A 22 -7.97 -3.97 -1.58
CA ASN A 22 -6.53 -3.76 -1.81
C ASN A 22 -5.99 -2.56 -1.02
N VAL A 23 -4.70 -2.62 -0.69
CA VAL A 23 -4.06 -1.63 0.18
C VAL A 23 -4.08 -0.23 -0.40
N ASN A 24 -4.06 -0.09 -1.72
CA ASN A 24 -4.09 1.24 -2.35
C ASN A 24 -5.47 1.88 -2.20
N ASP A 25 -6.54 1.14 -2.46
CA ASP A 25 -7.90 1.66 -2.37
C ASP A 25 -8.34 1.90 -0.93
N LEU A 26 -7.75 1.19 0.03
CA LEU A 26 -7.98 1.44 1.45
C LEU A 26 -7.34 2.73 1.94
N GLY A 27 -6.41 3.31 1.18
CA GLY A 27 -5.68 4.50 1.62
C GLY A 27 -4.50 4.17 2.52
N LEU A 28 -4.02 2.94 2.51
CA LEU A 28 -2.88 2.53 3.33
C LEU A 28 -1.53 3.00 2.76
N ILE A 29 -1.49 3.30 1.46
CA ILE A 29 -0.27 3.78 0.82
C ILE A 29 -0.24 5.30 0.93
N TYR A 30 0.58 5.80 1.84
CA TYR A 30 0.66 7.24 2.10
C TYR A 30 1.49 8.00 1.09
N GLU A 31 2.60 7.41 0.65
CA GLU A 31 3.53 8.11 -0.22
C GLU A 31 4.29 7.12 -1.07
N VAL A 32 4.46 7.46 -2.34
CA VAL A 32 5.29 6.70 -3.28
C VAL A 32 6.25 7.68 -3.93
N ASN A 33 7.54 7.45 -3.72
CA ASN A 33 8.59 8.26 -4.33
C ASN A 33 9.39 7.39 -5.29
N VAL A 34 9.47 7.80 -6.53
CA VAL A 34 10.22 7.09 -7.57
C VAL A 34 11.44 7.92 -7.94
N ASP A 35 12.63 7.32 -7.81
CA ASP A 35 13.89 7.95 -8.19
C ASP A 35 14.62 6.97 -9.11
N GLY A 36 14.44 7.16 -10.42
CA GLY A 36 15.00 6.24 -11.42
C GLY A 36 14.44 4.84 -11.26
N SER A 37 15.30 3.89 -10.88
CA SER A 37 14.92 2.49 -10.65
C SER A 37 14.70 2.18 -9.17
N HIS A 38 14.84 3.19 -8.29
CA HIS A 38 14.60 3.04 -6.86
C HIS A 38 13.20 3.54 -6.50
N VAL A 39 12.45 2.75 -5.73
CA VAL A 39 11.10 3.12 -5.30
C VAL A 39 11.03 3.09 -3.77
N HIS A 40 10.58 4.18 -3.19
CA HIS A 40 10.32 4.29 -1.75
C HIS A 40 8.81 4.31 -1.53
N VAL A 41 8.30 3.37 -0.74
CA VAL A 41 6.88 3.26 -0.42
C VAL A 41 6.68 3.48 1.07
N LYS A 42 5.92 4.51 1.41
CA LYS A 42 5.54 4.80 2.80
C LYS A 42 4.10 4.39 2.97
N HIS A 43 3.84 3.49 3.92
CA HIS A 43 2.52 2.93 4.11
C HIS A 43 2.21 2.67 5.58
N THR A 44 0.94 2.40 5.86
CA THR A 44 0.51 2.00 7.19
C THR A 44 -0.29 0.71 7.11
N LEU A 45 -0.87 0.30 8.24
CA LEU A 45 -1.79 -0.83 8.34
C LEU A 45 -3.05 -0.35 9.04
N THR A 46 -4.14 -1.12 8.91
CA THR A 46 -5.42 -0.77 9.55
C THR A 46 -5.34 -0.86 11.07
N SER A 47 -4.40 -1.66 11.58
CA SER A 47 -4.21 -1.84 13.03
C SER A 47 -2.76 -2.19 13.32
N MET A 48 -2.23 -1.69 14.43
CA MET A 48 -0.92 -2.07 14.93
C MET A 48 -0.87 -3.53 15.37
N MET A 49 -2.04 -4.11 15.64
CA MET A 49 -2.18 -5.49 16.09
C MET A 49 -2.65 -6.43 14.98
N CYS A 50 -2.49 -6.01 13.72
CA CYS A 50 -2.90 -6.82 12.58
C CYS A 50 -2.13 -8.14 12.53
N PRO A 51 -2.81 -9.29 12.58
CA PRO A 51 -2.11 -10.59 12.55
C PRO A 51 -1.46 -10.90 11.20
N PHE A 52 -1.85 -10.17 10.16
CA PHE A 52 -1.32 -10.33 8.80
C PHE A 52 -0.31 -9.24 8.43
N ALA A 53 0.22 -8.51 9.42
CA ALA A 53 1.12 -7.38 9.17
C ALA A 53 2.34 -7.78 8.34
N ASP A 54 3.00 -8.87 8.71
CA ASP A 54 4.21 -9.32 8.00
C ASP A 54 3.89 -9.72 6.57
N GLU A 55 2.77 -10.41 6.37
CA GLU A 55 2.35 -10.85 5.03
C GLU A 55 2.06 -9.65 4.13
N ILE A 56 1.31 -8.67 4.63
CA ILE A 56 0.99 -7.47 3.86
C ILE A 56 2.26 -6.69 3.53
N CYS A 57 3.15 -6.52 4.49
CA CYS A 57 4.41 -5.80 4.29
C CYS A 57 5.28 -6.49 3.24
N GLU A 58 5.39 -7.81 3.30
CA GLU A 58 6.16 -8.58 2.32
C GLU A 58 5.53 -8.47 0.93
N ASP A 59 4.22 -8.56 0.85
CA ASP A 59 3.51 -8.46 -0.43
C ASP A 59 3.72 -7.10 -1.09
N ILE A 60 3.70 -6.02 -0.30
CA ILE A 60 3.99 -4.68 -0.81
C ILE A 60 5.40 -4.63 -1.37
N TYR A 61 6.37 -5.15 -0.64
CA TYR A 61 7.76 -5.15 -1.06
C TYR A 61 7.96 -5.94 -2.34
N TYR A 62 7.51 -7.19 -2.38
CA TYR A 62 7.74 -8.07 -3.53
C TYR A 62 6.94 -7.63 -4.76
N THR A 63 5.73 -7.12 -4.57
CA THR A 63 4.94 -6.61 -5.67
C THR A 63 5.64 -5.41 -6.32
N THR A 64 6.17 -4.50 -5.51
CA THR A 64 6.91 -3.34 -6.02
C THR A 64 8.19 -3.77 -6.73
N MET A 65 8.93 -4.73 -6.15
CA MET A 65 10.14 -5.25 -6.78
C MET A 65 9.86 -5.94 -8.12
N GLY A 66 8.67 -6.51 -8.28
CA GLY A 66 8.27 -7.19 -9.50
C GLY A 66 7.90 -6.26 -10.66
N ILE A 67 7.84 -4.95 -10.43
CA ILE A 67 7.55 -3.99 -11.49
C ILE A 67 8.76 -3.89 -12.41
N GLU A 68 8.51 -3.97 -13.72
CA GLU A 68 9.59 -3.88 -14.72
C GLU A 68 10.35 -2.56 -14.55
N GLY A 69 11.66 -2.66 -14.44
CA GLY A 69 12.54 -1.51 -14.30
C GLY A 69 12.91 -1.16 -12.87
N VAL A 70 12.23 -1.73 -11.88
CA VAL A 70 12.56 -1.50 -10.47
C VAL A 70 13.75 -2.36 -10.07
N GLU A 71 14.80 -1.73 -9.55
CA GLU A 71 16.02 -2.43 -9.11
C GLU A 71 16.14 -2.46 -7.59
N SER A 72 15.52 -1.50 -6.90
CA SER A 72 15.56 -1.46 -5.43
C SER A 72 14.29 -0.85 -4.88
N VAL A 73 13.90 -1.31 -3.70
CA VAL A 73 12.69 -0.84 -3.00
C VAL A 73 13.04 -0.58 -1.55
N GLU A 74 12.60 0.57 -1.05
CA GLU A 74 12.62 0.87 0.37
C GLU A 74 11.18 0.98 0.82
N ARG A 75 10.80 0.12 1.77
CA ARG A 75 9.45 0.11 2.33
C ARG A 75 9.53 0.67 3.75
N GLU A 76 8.66 1.65 4.04
CA GLU A 76 8.61 2.27 5.36
C GLU A 76 7.22 2.12 5.94
N LEU A 77 7.11 1.37 7.03
CA LEU A 77 5.85 1.21 7.76
C LEU A 77 5.76 2.31 8.82
N VAL A 78 4.68 3.09 8.77
CA VAL A 78 4.46 4.20 9.69
C VAL A 78 3.06 4.13 10.28
N PHE A 79 2.91 4.68 11.49
CA PHE A 79 1.61 4.80 12.15
C PHE A 79 1.27 6.25 12.47
N ASP A 80 1.97 7.19 11.86
CA ASP A 80 1.74 8.62 11.99
C ASP A 80 1.76 9.26 10.59
N PRO A 81 0.65 9.86 10.13
CA PRO A 81 -0.62 9.98 10.87
C PRO A 81 -1.31 8.64 11.03
N PRO A 82 -2.10 8.44 12.12
CA PRO A 82 -2.80 7.18 12.31
C PRO A 82 -3.87 6.97 11.25
N PHE A 83 -4.04 5.73 10.85
CA PHE A 83 -5.06 5.38 9.88
C PHE A 83 -6.45 5.54 10.48
N GLY A 84 -7.36 6.18 9.74
CA GLY A 84 -8.74 6.35 10.14
C GLY A 84 -9.69 6.14 8.97
N LEU A 85 -10.98 5.97 9.27
CA LEU A 85 -11.99 5.74 8.22
C LEU A 85 -12.05 6.88 7.21
N GLU A 86 -11.72 8.09 7.61
CA GLU A 86 -11.69 9.25 6.73
C GLU A 86 -10.62 9.16 5.64
N MET A 87 -9.64 8.27 5.81
CA MET A 87 -8.59 8.06 4.82
C MET A 87 -9.01 7.11 3.72
N ILE A 88 -10.09 6.36 3.94
CA ILE A 88 -10.64 5.45 2.94
C ILE A 88 -11.48 6.29 1.97
N PRO A 89 -11.25 6.18 0.65
CA PRO A 89 -12.08 6.89 -0.32
C PRO A 89 -13.55 6.58 -0.13
N GLU A 90 -14.40 7.58 -0.35
CA GLU A 90 -15.85 7.43 -0.16
C GLU A 90 -16.42 6.23 -0.92
N GLU A 91 -15.98 6.03 -2.15
CA GLU A 91 -16.43 4.90 -2.97
C GLU A 91 -16.13 3.56 -2.29
N THR A 92 -14.95 3.43 -1.71
CA THR A 92 -14.54 2.21 -1.02
C THR A 92 -15.33 2.03 0.27
N ARG A 93 -15.59 3.12 1.00
CA ARG A 93 -16.39 3.05 2.22
C ARG A 93 -17.81 2.57 1.95
N LEU A 94 -18.40 3.01 0.83
CA LEU A 94 -19.73 2.58 0.42
C LEU A 94 -19.76 1.08 0.14
N LEU A 95 -18.72 0.54 -0.49
CA LEU A 95 -18.59 -0.89 -0.74
C LEU A 95 -18.48 -1.70 0.55
N LEU A 96 -17.86 -1.13 1.58
CA LEU A 96 -17.68 -1.79 2.87
C LEU A 96 -18.83 -1.54 3.84
N ASP A 97 -19.78 -0.71 3.45
CA ASP A 97 -20.93 -0.33 4.28
C ASP A 97 -20.49 0.36 5.58
N LEU A 98 -19.50 1.23 5.48
CA LEU A 98 -18.97 1.99 6.61
C LEU A 98 -19.59 3.38 6.75
#